data_8e2d1817b2bee96653a9bf01664c5643
#
_entry.id   8e2d1817b2bee96653a9bf01664c5643
#
_cell.length_a   1.000
_cell.length_b   1.000
_cell.length_c   1.000
_cell.angle_alpha   90.00
_cell.angle_beta   90.00
_cell.angle_gamma   90.00
#
_symmetry.space_group_name_H-M   'P 1'
#
loop_
_entity.id
_entity.type
_entity.pdbx_description
1 polymer ?
#
loop_
_entity_poly.entity_id
_entity_poly.type
_entity_poly.pdbx_seq_one_letter_code
_entity_poly.pdbx_strand_id
1 'polypeptide(L)'
;ASGWAKAWHEIKSFAASFVVDYDAVGDVYDEDDNEVVRVWIVTGRDQGTILKTMVDDTFTPETGIKVNVEIVDASALLNAVVAGQGPDVVLSVGADQPVNYALRNAAEDLTQFEDYEDVLKVFYESAYRAYEYDGGLYAIPETQTYNVMFYRKDILEELEIEVPQTWDEVINLLPTIQGNNMEIGIPSPTSTTLPDLSLYYTLLYQNGTDVYDEDAKQTIIDNEAGVNAFAQYTSFFTDYGMPTEYDFVSRFRSGQMPIGIAAYSTYNTL
;
A
#
# COMPACT_ATOMS: atom_id res chain seq x y z
N ALA A 1 -16.45 34.03 -25.40
CA ALA A 1 -17.47 33.07 -25.81
C ALA A 1 -18.84 33.59 -25.40
N SER A 2 -19.80 33.65 -26.35
CA SER A 2 -21.15 34.15 -26.09
C SER A 2 -21.86 33.27 -25.05
N GLY A 3 -22.76 33.84 -24.23
CA GLY A 3 -23.50 33.12 -23.19
C GLY A 3 -24.22 31.88 -23.70
N TRP A 4 -24.65 31.90 -24.96
CA TRP A 4 -25.24 30.75 -25.68
C TRP A 4 -24.26 29.58 -25.89
N ALA A 5 -22.99 29.84 -26.16
CA ALA A 5 -21.98 28.79 -26.33
C ALA A 5 -21.65 28.08 -25.00
N LYS A 6 -21.68 28.83 -23.88
CA LYS A 6 -21.53 28.25 -22.54
C LYS A 6 -22.74 27.40 -22.16
N ALA A 7 -23.95 27.90 -22.33
CA ALA A 7 -25.17 27.16 -22.04
C ALA A 7 -25.29 25.88 -22.89
N TRP A 8 -24.91 25.94 -24.17
CA TRP A 8 -24.90 24.77 -25.06
C TRP A 8 -23.82 23.76 -24.68
N HIS A 9 -22.68 24.22 -24.18
CA HIS A 9 -21.64 23.33 -23.64
C HIS A 9 -22.10 22.64 -22.37
N GLU A 10 -22.73 23.37 -21.43
CA GLU A 10 -23.27 22.79 -20.21
C GLU A 10 -24.39 21.78 -20.46
N ILE A 11 -25.27 22.06 -21.41
CA ILE A 11 -26.32 21.09 -21.83
C ILE A 11 -25.72 19.85 -22.49
N LYS A 12 -24.69 19.99 -23.33
CA LYS A 12 -23.98 18.87 -23.92
C LYS A 12 -23.21 18.06 -22.86
N SER A 13 -22.55 18.72 -21.93
CA SER A 13 -21.83 18.06 -20.82
C SER A 13 -22.80 17.35 -19.89
N PHE A 14 -23.95 17.94 -19.61
CA PHE A 14 -25.01 17.33 -18.82
C PHE A 14 -25.62 16.11 -19.54
N ALA A 15 -25.90 16.21 -20.85
CA ALA A 15 -26.39 15.07 -21.62
C ALA A 15 -25.32 13.97 -21.76
N ALA A 16 -24.05 14.34 -21.91
CA ALA A 16 -22.94 13.41 -21.97
C ALA A 16 -22.72 12.69 -20.62
N SER A 17 -22.99 13.33 -19.49
CA SER A 17 -22.87 12.69 -18.16
C SER A 17 -23.90 11.57 -17.92
N PHE A 18 -24.92 11.45 -18.74
CA PHE A 18 -25.88 10.35 -18.72
C PHE A 18 -25.56 9.23 -19.70
N VAL A 19 -24.59 9.42 -20.60
CA VAL A 19 -24.27 8.48 -21.71
C VAL A 19 -22.82 8.06 -21.69
N VAL A 20 -21.94 8.85 -21.09
CA VAL A 20 -20.51 8.56 -20.96
C VAL A 20 -20.25 8.14 -19.53
N ASP A 21 -19.91 6.89 -19.36
CA ASP A 21 -19.37 6.41 -18.09
C ASP A 21 -17.96 6.98 -17.93
N TYR A 22 -17.83 7.97 -17.03
CA TYR A 22 -16.54 8.62 -16.74
C TYR A 22 -15.61 7.76 -15.90
N ASP A 23 -16.11 6.68 -15.34
CA ASP A 23 -15.36 5.77 -14.48
C ASP A 23 -14.75 4.63 -15.29
N ALA A 24 -15.33 4.34 -16.47
CA ALA A 24 -14.80 3.36 -17.40
C ALA A 24 -13.47 3.79 -18.04
N VAL A 25 -12.59 2.84 -18.28
CA VAL A 25 -11.29 3.02 -18.91
C VAL A 25 -11.23 2.29 -20.23
N GLY A 26 -10.97 3.02 -21.32
CA GLY A 26 -10.85 2.47 -22.68
C GLY A 26 -12.20 2.03 -23.30
N ASP A 27 -12.14 1.03 -24.19
CA ASP A 27 -13.32 0.47 -24.81
C ASP A 27 -14.12 -0.39 -23.82
N VAL A 28 -15.44 -0.22 -23.80
CA VAL A 28 -16.37 -0.92 -22.91
C VAL A 28 -17.17 -1.93 -23.73
N TYR A 29 -17.20 -3.17 -23.27
CA TYR A 29 -18.06 -4.21 -23.80
C TYR A 29 -19.47 -4.09 -23.22
N ASP A 30 -20.46 -4.61 -23.94
CA ASP A 30 -21.86 -4.60 -23.50
C ASP A 30 -22.01 -5.46 -22.23
N GLU A 31 -22.57 -4.89 -21.17
CA GLU A 31 -22.77 -5.59 -19.90
C GLU A 31 -23.84 -6.70 -19.97
N ASP A 32 -24.70 -6.70 -20.99
CA ASP A 32 -25.66 -7.78 -21.24
C ASP A 32 -24.99 -9.06 -21.77
N ASP A 33 -23.67 -9.00 -22.09
CA ASP A 33 -22.90 -10.16 -22.49
C ASP A 33 -22.36 -10.87 -21.22
N ASN A 34 -22.92 -12.04 -20.91
CA ASN A 34 -22.55 -12.87 -19.75
C ASN A 34 -21.08 -13.36 -19.73
N GLU A 35 -20.31 -13.01 -20.77
CA GLU A 35 -18.88 -13.34 -20.90
C GLU A 35 -17.96 -12.17 -20.56
N VAL A 36 -18.49 -11.06 -20.05
CA VAL A 36 -17.71 -9.87 -19.69
C VAL A 36 -17.45 -9.84 -18.19
N VAL A 37 -16.18 -9.82 -17.80
CA VAL A 37 -15.74 -9.67 -16.39
C VAL A 37 -15.65 -8.19 -16.05
N ARG A 38 -16.31 -7.77 -14.97
CA ARG A 38 -16.25 -6.41 -14.43
C ARG A 38 -15.13 -6.31 -13.41
N VAL A 39 -14.13 -5.51 -13.72
CA VAL A 39 -12.98 -5.27 -12.85
C VAL A 39 -13.01 -3.83 -12.35
N TRP A 40 -13.12 -3.66 -11.04
CA TRP A 40 -12.97 -2.36 -10.42
C TRP A 40 -11.56 -2.18 -9.89
N ILE A 41 -11.02 -0.96 -10.07
CA ILE A 41 -9.69 -0.62 -9.59
C ILE A 41 -9.74 0.63 -8.71
N VAL A 42 -9.19 0.51 -7.50
CA VAL A 42 -9.13 1.59 -6.51
C VAL A 42 -7.79 2.31 -6.63
N THR A 43 -7.60 3.02 -7.74
CA THR A 43 -6.34 3.71 -8.03
C THR A 43 -6.56 4.88 -8.99
N GLY A 44 -5.47 5.58 -9.34
CA GLY A 44 -5.52 6.69 -10.30
C GLY A 44 -5.75 6.25 -11.75
N ARG A 45 -6.27 7.16 -12.57
CA ARG A 45 -6.62 6.92 -13.98
C ARG A 45 -5.43 6.41 -14.82
N ASP A 46 -4.22 6.89 -14.55
CA ASP A 46 -3.04 6.47 -15.30
C ASP A 46 -2.76 4.96 -15.13
N GLN A 47 -2.87 4.46 -13.92
CA GLN A 47 -2.71 3.03 -13.61
C GLN A 47 -3.86 2.20 -14.21
N GLY A 48 -5.09 2.68 -14.11
CA GLY A 48 -6.25 2.05 -14.76
C GLY A 48 -6.08 1.94 -16.27
N THR A 49 -5.54 2.97 -16.93
CA THR A 49 -5.25 2.96 -18.36
C THR A 49 -4.17 1.92 -18.71
N ILE A 50 -3.12 1.81 -17.91
CA ILE A 50 -2.07 0.80 -18.10
C ILE A 50 -2.66 -0.61 -17.97
N LEU A 51 -3.46 -0.84 -16.93
CA LEU A 51 -4.13 -2.13 -16.73
C LEU A 51 -5.01 -2.49 -17.93
N LYS A 52 -5.85 -1.55 -18.38
CA LYS A 52 -6.72 -1.78 -19.56
C LYS A 52 -5.90 -2.12 -20.81
N THR A 53 -4.77 -1.43 -21.02
CA THR A 53 -3.87 -1.74 -22.14
C THR A 53 -3.31 -3.17 -22.03
N MET A 54 -2.90 -3.60 -20.84
CA MET A 54 -2.43 -4.98 -20.63
C MET A 54 -3.55 -6.01 -20.86
N VAL A 55 -4.77 -5.70 -20.44
CA VAL A 55 -5.94 -6.55 -20.68
C VAL A 55 -6.19 -6.69 -22.18
N ASP A 56 -6.24 -5.58 -22.91
CA ASP A 56 -6.58 -5.58 -24.34
C ASP A 56 -5.47 -6.17 -25.20
N ASP A 57 -4.20 -5.95 -24.85
CA ASP A 57 -3.06 -6.38 -25.66
C ASP A 57 -2.62 -7.82 -25.35
N THR A 58 -2.91 -8.32 -24.14
CA THR A 58 -2.39 -9.62 -23.69
C THR A 58 -3.51 -10.55 -23.19
N PHE A 59 -4.21 -10.16 -22.12
CA PHE A 59 -5.13 -11.06 -21.42
C PHE A 59 -6.31 -11.49 -22.28
N THR A 60 -7.03 -10.54 -22.87
CA THR A 60 -8.20 -10.86 -23.71
C THR A 60 -7.83 -11.66 -24.97
N PRO A 61 -6.74 -11.32 -25.71
CA PRO A 61 -6.30 -12.14 -26.84
C PRO A 61 -5.88 -13.57 -26.48
N GLU A 62 -5.26 -13.77 -25.29
CA GLU A 62 -4.78 -15.09 -24.87
C GLU A 62 -5.88 -15.96 -24.27
N THR A 63 -6.83 -15.37 -23.54
CA THR A 63 -7.87 -16.09 -22.81
C THR A 63 -9.24 -16.11 -23.51
N GLY A 64 -9.51 -15.14 -24.37
CA GLY A 64 -10.84 -14.89 -24.95
C GLY A 64 -11.81 -14.19 -23.99
N ILE A 65 -11.38 -13.91 -22.73
CA ILE A 65 -12.23 -13.27 -21.72
C ILE A 65 -12.22 -11.76 -21.94
N LYS A 66 -13.40 -11.17 -22.08
CA LYS A 66 -13.61 -9.73 -22.18
C LYS A 66 -13.62 -9.11 -20.78
N VAL A 67 -13.02 -7.93 -20.63
CA VAL A 67 -12.90 -7.25 -19.33
C VAL A 67 -13.27 -5.78 -19.45
N ASN A 68 -14.23 -5.35 -18.65
CA ASN A 68 -14.50 -3.94 -18.41
C ASN A 68 -13.73 -3.48 -17.16
N VAL A 69 -12.95 -2.41 -17.31
CA VAL A 69 -12.17 -1.82 -16.22
C VAL A 69 -12.78 -0.48 -15.84
N GLU A 70 -13.15 -0.33 -14.58
CA GLU A 70 -13.73 0.89 -14.00
C GLU A 70 -12.89 1.37 -12.83
N ILE A 71 -12.71 2.69 -12.73
CA ILE A 71 -12.02 3.33 -11.60
C ILE A 71 -13.07 3.76 -10.60
N VAL A 72 -12.93 3.27 -9.36
CA VAL A 72 -13.90 3.53 -8.30
C VAL A 72 -13.24 4.05 -7.03
N ASP A 73 -14.01 4.76 -6.22
CA ASP A 73 -13.59 5.08 -4.85
C ASP A 73 -13.80 3.89 -3.92
N ALA A 74 -12.82 3.60 -3.05
CA ALA A 74 -12.89 2.49 -2.11
C ALA A 74 -14.16 2.51 -1.23
N SER A 75 -14.69 3.69 -0.93
CA SER A 75 -15.90 3.84 -0.10
C SER A 75 -17.18 3.37 -0.79
N ALA A 76 -17.18 3.26 -2.13
CA ALA A 76 -18.32 2.79 -2.91
C ALA A 76 -18.44 1.25 -2.92
N LEU A 77 -17.33 0.52 -2.77
CA LEU A 77 -17.25 -0.93 -2.94
C LEU A 77 -18.27 -1.71 -2.11
N LEU A 78 -18.22 -1.56 -0.80
CA LEU A 78 -19.09 -2.34 0.09
C LEU A 78 -20.59 -2.08 -0.19
N ASN A 79 -20.95 -0.82 -0.45
CA ASN A 79 -22.32 -0.46 -0.73
C ASN A 79 -22.81 -1.05 -2.05
N ALA A 80 -21.96 -1.09 -3.08
CA ALA A 80 -22.30 -1.67 -4.37
C ALA A 80 -22.47 -3.19 -4.26
N VAL A 81 -21.57 -3.88 -3.55
CA VAL A 81 -21.68 -5.34 -3.31
C VAL A 81 -22.97 -5.66 -2.57
N VAL A 82 -23.28 -4.94 -1.50
CA VAL A 82 -24.55 -5.13 -0.74
C VAL A 82 -25.78 -4.86 -1.59
N ALA A 83 -25.69 -3.93 -2.55
CA ALA A 83 -26.77 -3.65 -3.51
C ALA A 83 -26.86 -4.68 -4.65
N GLY A 84 -25.96 -5.66 -4.72
CA GLY A 84 -25.89 -6.64 -5.82
C GLY A 84 -25.38 -6.05 -7.14
N GLN A 85 -24.66 -4.94 -7.07
CA GLN A 85 -24.08 -4.23 -8.22
C GLN A 85 -22.54 -4.12 -8.12
N GLY A 86 -21.92 -4.94 -7.28
CA GLY A 86 -20.48 -5.01 -7.16
C GLY A 86 -19.80 -5.57 -8.40
N PRO A 87 -18.46 -5.45 -8.51
CA PRO A 87 -17.67 -6.04 -9.58
C PRO A 87 -17.52 -7.55 -9.38
N ASP A 88 -17.03 -8.25 -10.41
CA ASP A 88 -16.58 -9.63 -10.28
C ASP A 88 -15.21 -9.69 -9.62
N VAL A 89 -14.34 -8.71 -9.91
CA VAL A 89 -13.00 -8.59 -9.32
C VAL A 89 -12.74 -7.15 -8.93
N VAL A 90 -12.06 -6.94 -7.81
CA VAL A 90 -11.53 -5.63 -7.41
C VAL A 90 -10.03 -5.69 -7.21
N LEU A 91 -9.33 -4.68 -7.72
CA LEU A 91 -7.88 -4.53 -7.62
C LEU A 91 -7.49 -3.30 -6.80
N SER A 92 -6.30 -3.34 -6.23
CA SER A 92 -5.68 -2.22 -5.48
C SER A 92 -6.46 -1.78 -4.25
N VAL A 93 -7.14 -2.70 -3.58
CA VAL A 93 -7.78 -2.42 -2.28
C VAL A 93 -6.76 -2.46 -1.14
N GLY A 94 -7.00 -1.67 -0.10
CA GLY A 94 -6.16 -1.68 1.11
C GLY A 94 -6.10 -3.07 1.74
N ALA A 95 -4.93 -3.44 2.27
CA ALA A 95 -4.67 -4.76 2.83
C ALA A 95 -5.59 -5.14 4.02
N ASP A 96 -6.20 -4.17 4.66
CA ASP A 96 -7.17 -4.31 5.75
C ASP A 96 -8.60 -4.65 5.27
N GLN A 97 -8.87 -4.50 3.97
CA GLN A 97 -10.23 -4.62 3.44
C GLN A 97 -10.70 -6.05 3.13
N PRO A 98 -9.88 -6.98 2.59
CA PRO A 98 -10.37 -8.30 2.20
C PRO A 98 -11.06 -9.07 3.31
N VAL A 99 -10.46 -9.17 4.50
CA VAL A 99 -11.07 -9.82 5.66
C VAL A 99 -12.30 -9.06 6.15
N ASN A 100 -12.28 -7.73 6.05
CA ASN A 100 -13.41 -6.89 6.39
C ASN A 100 -14.62 -7.14 5.47
N TYR A 101 -14.39 -7.42 4.20
CA TYR A 101 -15.41 -7.81 3.23
C TYR A 101 -15.87 -9.25 3.47
N ALA A 102 -14.95 -10.17 3.76
CA ALA A 102 -15.27 -11.55 4.14
C ALA A 102 -16.23 -11.63 5.32
N LEU A 103 -15.97 -10.88 6.39
CA LEU A 103 -16.83 -10.78 7.57
C LEU A 103 -18.27 -10.30 7.25
N ARG A 104 -18.47 -9.66 6.11
CA ARG A 104 -19.77 -9.16 5.64
C ARG A 104 -20.36 -9.97 4.49
N ASN A 105 -19.76 -11.11 4.17
CA ASN A 105 -20.09 -11.94 3.00
C ASN A 105 -20.07 -11.13 1.68
N ALA A 106 -19.11 -10.20 1.57
CA ALA A 106 -18.90 -9.33 0.42
C ALA A 106 -17.62 -9.67 -0.37
N ALA A 107 -16.93 -10.73 0.02
CA ALA A 107 -15.78 -11.31 -0.70
C ALA A 107 -15.94 -12.82 -0.76
N GLU A 108 -15.56 -13.41 -1.87
CA GLU A 108 -15.57 -14.85 -2.08
C GLU A 108 -14.35 -15.51 -1.44
N ASP A 109 -14.52 -16.72 -0.93
CA ASP A 109 -13.42 -17.55 -0.46
C ASP A 109 -12.69 -18.18 -1.66
N LEU A 110 -11.44 -17.78 -1.85
CA LEU A 110 -10.61 -18.21 -2.98
C LEU A 110 -10.18 -19.68 -2.87
N THR A 111 -10.27 -20.30 -1.70
CA THR A 111 -9.94 -21.73 -1.52
C THR A 111 -10.90 -22.67 -2.24
N GLN A 112 -12.05 -22.17 -2.69
CA GLN A 112 -12.99 -22.94 -3.51
C GLN A 112 -12.50 -23.19 -4.94
N PHE A 113 -11.52 -22.43 -5.42
CA PHE A 113 -10.95 -22.62 -6.77
C PHE A 113 -9.86 -23.68 -6.76
N GLU A 114 -9.90 -24.61 -7.71
CA GLU A 114 -9.01 -25.79 -7.74
C GLU A 114 -7.52 -25.43 -7.87
N ASP A 115 -7.21 -24.27 -8.45
CA ASP A 115 -5.85 -23.81 -8.75
C ASP A 115 -5.31 -22.78 -7.75
N TYR A 116 -6.06 -22.46 -6.69
CA TYR A 116 -5.65 -21.40 -5.75
C TYR A 116 -4.29 -21.66 -5.11
N GLU A 117 -3.97 -22.91 -4.76
CA GLU A 117 -2.67 -23.28 -4.19
C GLU A 117 -1.53 -23.09 -5.20
N ASP A 118 -1.78 -23.35 -6.49
CA ASP A 118 -0.78 -23.14 -7.53
C ASP A 118 -0.48 -21.65 -7.73
N VAL A 119 -1.49 -20.82 -7.65
CA VAL A 119 -1.35 -19.36 -7.70
C VAL A 119 -0.54 -18.84 -6.50
N LEU A 120 -0.78 -19.38 -5.30
CA LEU A 120 -0.07 -18.94 -4.10
C LEU A 120 1.43 -19.29 -4.09
N LYS A 121 1.87 -20.28 -4.86
CA LYS A 121 3.31 -20.70 -4.92
C LYS A 121 4.28 -19.59 -5.35
N VAL A 122 3.78 -18.54 -6.02
CA VAL A 122 4.62 -17.42 -6.44
C VAL A 122 4.80 -16.36 -5.34
N PHE A 123 4.07 -16.49 -4.23
CA PHE A 123 4.11 -15.56 -3.10
C PHE A 123 4.74 -16.20 -1.86
N TYR A 124 5.37 -15.38 -1.03
CA TYR A 124 5.72 -15.80 0.32
C TYR A 124 4.44 -15.89 1.17
N GLU A 125 4.36 -16.87 2.05
CA GLU A 125 3.22 -17.06 2.97
C GLU A 125 2.88 -15.78 3.75
N SER A 126 3.89 -15.05 4.21
CA SER A 126 3.72 -13.77 4.90
C SER A 126 3.00 -12.68 4.07
N ALA A 127 2.96 -12.82 2.75
CA ALA A 127 2.32 -11.85 1.87
C ALA A 127 0.79 -11.97 1.84
N TYR A 128 0.25 -13.19 1.96
CA TYR A 128 -1.19 -13.43 1.89
C TYR A 128 -1.84 -13.79 3.22
N ARG A 129 -1.06 -14.10 4.26
CA ARG A 129 -1.56 -14.46 5.59
C ARG A 129 -2.50 -13.43 6.21
N ALA A 130 -2.33 -12.15 5.89
CA ALA A 130 -3.23 -11.08 6.31
C ALA A 130 -4.64 -11.16 5.68
N TYR A 131 -4.81 -11.97 4.64
CA TYR A 131 -6.07 -12.15 3.93
C TYR A 131 -6.78 -13.45 4.28
N GLU A 132 -6.21 -14.24 5.19
CA GLU A 132 -6.80 -15.46 5.70
C GLU A 132 -7.76 -15.16 6.87
N TYR A 133 -8.93 -15.78 6.84
CA TYR A 133 -9.88 -15.69 7.90
C TYR A 133 -10.74 -16.97 7.96
N ASP A 134 -10.92 -17.54 9.16
CA ASP A 134 -11.75 -18.74 9.44
C ASP A 134 -11.49 -19.92 8.48
N GLY A 135 -10.23 -20.12 8.08
CA GLY A 135 -9.79 -21.18 7.16
C GLY A 135 -9.99 -20.89 5.68
N GLY A 136 -10.51 -19.74 5.31
CA GLY A 136 -10.63 -19.25 3.93
C GLY A 136 -9.56 -18.22 3.58
N LEU A 137 -9.37 -17.95 2.29
CA LEU A 137 -8.49 -16.92 1.73
C LEU A 137 -9.33 -15.96 0.88
N TYR A 138 -9.27 -14.67 1.16
CA TYR A 138 -10.18 -13.67 0.58
C TYR A 138 -9.52 -12.63 -0.32
N ALA A 139 -8.21 -12.72 -0.50
CA ALA A 139 -7.48 -11.95 -1.51
C ALA A 139 -6.13 -12.57 -1.84
N ILE A 140 -5.56 -12.14 -2.96
CA ILE A 140 -4.19 -12.44 -3.38
C ILE A 140 -3.41 -11.12 -3.37
N PRO A 141 -2.16 -11.10 -2.86
CA PRO A 141 -1.37 -9.89 -2.82
C PRO A 141 -1.01 -9.43 -4.23
N GLU A 142 -1.29 -8.18 -4.53
CA GLU A 142 -0.94 -7.52 -5.79
C GLU A 142 0.45 -6.87 -5.72
N THR A 143 0.76 -6.30 -4.55
CA THR A 143 2.03 -5.64 -4.27
C THR A 143 2.55 -6.03 -2.90
N GLN A 144 3.87 -6.05 -2.76
CA GLN A 144 4.54 -6.15 -1.47
C GLN A 144 5.39 -4.91 -1.24
N THR A 145 5.33 -4.38 -0.04
CA THR A 145 6.21 -3.31 0.41
C THR A 145 6.83 -3.68 1.76
N TYR A 146 8.04 -3.24 1.98
CA TYR A 146 8.78 -3.42 3.22
C TYR A 146 9.71 -2.23 3.42
N ASN A 147 10.10 -1.96 4.64
CA ASN A 147 11.03 -0.89 4.93
C ASN A 147 12.46 -1.33 4.66
N VAL A 148 13.22 -0.43 4.03
CA VAL A 148 14.66 -0.57 3.80
C VAL A 148 15.38 0.68 4.25
N MET A 149 16.66 0.55 4.55
CA MET A 149 17.53 1.68 4.78
C MET A 149 18.08 2.20 3.46
N PHE A 150 17.79 3.46 3.16
CA PHE A 150 18.41 4.24 2.09
C PHE A 150 19.58 5.03 2.66
N TYR A 151 20.68 5.11 1.92
CA TYR A 151 21.81 5.95 2.31
C TYR A 151 22.48 6.63 1.11
N ARG A 152 23.00 7.82 1.34
CA ARG A 152 23.79 8.60 0.39
C ARG A 152 25.23 8.16 0.49
N LYS A 153 25.66 7.33 -0.46
CA LYS A 153 27.02 6.79 -0.51
C LYS A 153 28.07 7.89 -0.56
N ASP A 154 27.85 8.91 -1.38
CA ASP A 154 28.74 10.07 -1.55
C ASP A 154 28.94 10.85 -0.24
N ILE A 155 27.87 11.06 0.54
CA ILE A 155 27.95 11.79 1.81
C ILE A 155 28.61 10.94 2.91
N LEU A 156 28.28 9.65 2.97
CA LEU A 156 28.90 8.75 3.94
C LEU A 156 30.41 8.63 3.70
N GLU A 157 30.84 8.56 2.43
CA GLU A 157 32.26 8.57 2.05
C GLU A 157 32.95 9.89 2.43
N GLU A 158 32.30 11.05 2.21
CA GLU A 158 32.84 12.37 2.59
C GLU A 158 33.00 12.52 4.12
N LEU A 159 32.06 11.94 4.89
CA LEU A 159 32.09 11.99 6.35
C LEU A 159 32.90 10.85 6.98
N GLU A 160 33.52 9.99 6.17
CA GLU A 160 34.24 8.78 6.61
C GLU A 160 33.39 7.85 7.52
N ILE A 161 32.09 7.72 7.18
CA ILE A 161 31.11 6.90 7.91
C ILE A 161 30.90 5.58 7.17
N GLU A 162 31.00 4.48 7.89
CA GLU A 162 30.56 3.16 7.41
C GLU A 162 29.03 3.03 7.49
N VAL A 163 28.45 2.24 6.58
CA VAL A 163 27.01 1.99 6.58
C VAL A 163 26.62 1.17 7.82
N PRO A 164 25.78 1.72 8.71
CA PRO A 164 25.43 1.05 9.97
C PRO A 164 24.66 -0.25 9.72
N GLN A 165 24.97 -1.28 10.48
CA GLN A 165 24.34 -2.59 10.42
C GLN A 165 23.44 -2.89 11.62
N THR A 166 23.56 -2.09 12.68
CA THR A 166 22.81 -2.24 13.94
C THR A 166 22.23 -0.91 14.40
N TRP A 167 21.24 -0.95 15.28
CA TRP A 167 20.68 0.25 15.89
C TRP A 167 21.71 0.98 16.78
N ASP A 168 22.60 0.26 17.45
CA ASP A 168 23.67 0.89 18.23
C ASP A 168 24.64 1.65 17.34
N GLU A 169 24.95 1.12 16.16
CA GLU A 169 25.78 1.84 15.19
C GLU A 169 25.04 3.08 14.65
N VAL A 170 23.73 3.00 14.37
CA VAL A 170 22.92 4.17 14.00
C VAL A 170 22.98 5.24 15.07
N ILE A 171 22.81 4.87 16.33
CA ILE A 171 22.86 5.81 17.47
C ILE A 171 24.27 6.44 17.59
N ASN A 172 25.32 5.63 17.44
CA ASN A 172 26.70 6.12 17.51
C ASN A 172 27.08 7.10 16.39
N LEU A 173 26.38 7.07 15.25
CA LEU A 173 26.57 8.00 14.13
C LEU A 173 25.89 9.35 14.36
N LEU A 174 24.87 9.44 15.22
CA LEU A 174 24.07 10.65 15.39
C LEU A 174 24.89 11.90 15.76
N PRO A 175 25.90 11.86 16.64
CA PRO A 175 26.70 13.05 16.92
C PRO A 175 27.42 13.60 15.67
N THR A 176 27.90 12.73 14.80
CA THR A 176 28.56 13.14 13.54
C THR A 176 27.55 13.71 12.55
N ILE A 177 26.43 13.05 12.36
CA ILE A 177 25.37 13.49 11.43
C ILE A 177 24.79 14.83 11.91
N GLN A 178 24.40 14.94 13.17
CA GLN A 178 23.81 16.15 13.74
C GLN A 178 24.84 17.30 13.83
N GLY A 179 26.11 17.00 14.07
CA GLY A 179 27.20 17.98 14.07
C GLY A 179 27.41 18.61 12.68
N ASN A 180 27.02 17.95 11.61
CA ASN A 180 27.02 18.46 10.24
C ASN A 180 25.67 19.07 9.81
N ASN A 181 24.75 19.34 10.73
CA ASN A 181 23.39 19.83 10.48
C ASN A 181 22.56 18.89 9.58
N MET A 182 22.81 17.60 9.70
CA MET A 182 22.07 16.55 9.00
C MET A 182 21.28 15.73 10.01
N GLU A 183 20.36 14.90 9.53
CA GLU A 183 19.49 14.07 10.37
C GLU A 183 19.39 12.66 9.78
N ILE A 184 18.97 11.71 10.61
CA ILE A 184 18.58 10.35 10.17
C ILE A 184 17.07 10.26 10.18
N GLY A 185 16.50 9.79 9.07
CA GLY A 185 15.05 9.59 8.90
C GLY A 185 14.63 8.20 9.34
N ILE A 186 13.63 8.13 10.20
CA ILE A 186 12.98 6.86 10.59
C ILE A 186 11.48 7.00 10.52
N PRO A 187 10.71 5.93 10.19
CA PRO A 187 9.25 6.01 10.18
C PRO A 187 8.71 6.60 11.47
N SER A 188 7.91 7.63 11.36
CA SER A 188 7.44 8.43 12.48
C SER A 188 5.95 8.25 12.73
N PRO A 189 5.49 8.23 14.00
CA PRO A 189 4.08 8.08 14.34
C PRO A 189 3.22 9.30 14.03
N THR A 190 3.79 10.41 13.57
CA THR A 190 3.06 11.69 13.39
C THR A 190 2.32 11.79 12.05
N SER A 191 1.68 10.74 11.58
CA SER A 191 0.73 10.85 10.47
C SER A 191 -0.57 11.50 10.93
N THR A 192 -1.15 12.36 10.08
CA THR A 192 -2.40 13.06 10.36
C THR A 192 -3.64 12.16 10.36
N THR A 193 -3.55 10.97 9.76
CA THR A 193 -4.67 10.03 9.62
C THR A 193 -4.47 8.75 10.41
N LEU A 194 -3.33 8.10 10.24
CA LEU A 194 -2.94 6.91 11.00
C LEU A 194 -1.44 6.99 11.28
N PRO A 195 -0.99 6.72 12.52
CA PRO A 195 0.43 6.72 12.84
C PRO A 195 1.14 5.60 12.05
N ASP A 196 2.32 5.90 11.51
CA ASP A 196 3.19 4.86 10.95
C ASP A 196 3.95 4.15 12.09
N LEU A 197 3.46 3.00 12.48
CA LEU A 197 4.04 2.17 13.52
C LEU A 197 4.95 1.06 12.96
N SER A 198 5.28 1.10 11.66
CA SER A 198 6.07 0.04 11.01
C SER A 198 7.44 -0.17 11.67
N LEU A 199 8.09 0.89 12.12
CA LEU A 199 9.34 0.79 12.87
C LEU A 199 9.13 0.12 14.23
N TYR A 200 8.07 0.47 14.96
CA TYR A 200 7.77 -0.16 16.24
C TYR A 200 7.53 -1.67 16.09
N TYR A 201 6.74 -2.08 15.10
CA TYR A 201 6.55 -3.50 14.80
C TYR A 201 7.86 -4.19 14.40
N THR A 202 8.71 -3.53 13.62
CA THR A 202 10.05 -4.05 13.31
C THR A 202 10.86 -4.32 14.58
N LEU A 203 10.85 -3.38 15.51
CA LEU A 203 11.56 -3.53 16.79
C LEU A 203 10.95 -4.63 17.67
N LEU A 204 9.61 -4.78 17.68
CA LEU A 204 8.95 -5.89 18.36
C LEU A 204 9.49 -7.24 17.87
N TYR A 205 9.48 -7.46 16.56
CA TYR A 205 9.96 -8.70 15.96
C TYR A 205 11.47 -8.91 16.17
N GLN A 206 12.29 -7.87 16.08
CA GLN A 206 13.71 -7.93 16.36
C GLN A 206 14.03 -8.26 17.81
N ASN A 207 13.16 -7.86 18.75
CA ASN A 207 13.26 -8.23 20.16
C ASN A 207 12.66 -9.61 20.49
N GLY A 208 12.16 -10.35 19.47
CA GLY A 208 11.67 -11.72 19.62
C GLY A 208 10.26 -11.81 20.21
N THR A 209 9.43 -10.79 20.02
CA THR A 209 8.01 -10.80 20.40
C THR A 209 7.10 -10.37 19.27
N ASP A 210 5.80 -10.51 19.45
CA ASP A 210 4.77 -10.14 18.51
C ASP A 210 3.70 -9.28 19.20
N VAL A 211 2.74 -8.78 18.41
CA VAL A 211 1.58 -8.05 18.95
C VAL A 211 0.61 -8.97 19.67
N TYR A 212 0.44 -10.19 19.15
CA TYR A 212 -0.48 -11.19 19.67
C TYR A 212 0.24 -12.51 19.97
N ASP A 213 -0.38 -13.33 20.81
CA ASP A 213 0.02 -14.73 21.02
C ASP A 213 -0.20 -15.58 19.75
N GLU A 214 0.31 -16.79 19.73
CA GLU A 214 0.24 -17.72 18.57
C GLU A 214 -1.22 -18.00 18.12
N ASP A 215 -2.17 -17.93 19.05
CA ASP A 215 -3.58 -18.12 18.78
C ASP A 215 -4.32 -16.82 18.36
N ALA A 216 -3.62 -15.68 18.32
CA ALA A 216 -4.14 -14.33 18.07
C ALA A 216 -5.32 -13.93 18.99
N LYS A 217 -5.37 -14.48 20.22
CA LYS A 217 -6.44 -14.24 21.19
C LYS A 217 -6.11 -13.18 22.21
N GLN A 218 -4.84 -12.98 22.51
CA GLN A 218 -4.37 -12.04 23.52
C GLN A 218 -3.21 -11.23 22.98
N THR A 219 -3.19 -9.94 23.31
CA THR A 219 -2.00 -9.14 23.04
C THR A 219 -0.90 -9.49 24.03
N ILE A 220 0.36 -9.53 23.54
CA ILE A 220 1.55 -9.85 24.32
C ILE A 220 2.60 -8.73 24.29
N ILE A 221 2.23 -7.54 23.82
CA ILE A 221 3.15 -6.39 23.73
C ILE A 221 3.64 -5.87 25.10
N ASP A 222 3.02 -6.28 26.20
CA ASP A 222 3.36 -5.91 27.56
C ASP A 222 4.38 -6.86 28.21
N ASN A 223 4.89 -7.87 27.48
CA ASN A 223 5.99 -8.68 27.93
C ASN A 223 7.32 -7.87 27.96
N GLU A 224 8.38 -8.43 28.56
CA GLU A 224 9.67 -7.74 28.69
C GLU A 224 10.25 -7.30 27.34
N ALA A 225 10.17 -8.15 26.31
CA ALA A 225 10.64 -7.84 24.95
C ALA A 225 9.83 -6.72 24.29
N GLY A 226 8.51 -6.72 24.47
CA GLY A 226 7.63 -5.66 23.98
C GLY A 226 7.89 -4.31 24.66
N VAL A 227 8.09 -4.32 25.97
CA VAL A 227 8.45 -3.11 26.73
C VAL A 227 9.81 -2.57 26.29
N ASN A 228 10.80 -3.44 26.06
CA ASN A 228 12.13 -3.05 25.57
C ASN A 228 12.03 -2.45 24.14
N ALA A 229 11.27 -3.07 23.25
CA ALA A 229 11.04 -2.55 21.91
C ALA A 229 10.38 -1.16 21.94
N PHE A 230 9.39 -0.95 22.81
CA PHE A 230 8.74 0.34 22.99
C PHE A 230 9.69 1.39 23.57
N ALA A 231 10.48 1.03 24.57
CA ALA A 231 11.49 1.93 25.15
C ALA A 231 12.53 2.34 24.09
N GLN A 232 13.02 1.38 23.30
CA GLN A 232 13.95 1.65 22.19
C GLN A 232 13.32 2.58 21.15
N TYR A 233 12.08 2.29 20.72
CA TYR A 233 11.36 3.11 19.75
C TYR A 233 11.20 4.57 20.22
N THR A 234 10.76 4.75 21.46
CA THR A 234 10.54 6.10 22.01
C THR A 234 11.86 6.85 22.22
N SER A 235 12.94 6.16 22.61
CA SER A 235 14.24 6.79 22.84
C SER A 235 14.83 7.46 21.59
N PHE A 236 14.52 6.97 20.40
CA PHE A 236 14.94 7.61 19.15
C PHE A 236 14.50 9.08 19.08
N PHE A 237 13.30 9.36 19.57
CA PHE A 237 12.73 10.71 19.56
C PHE A 237 13.07 11.51 20.83
N THR A 238 12.97 10.87 22.00
CA THR A 238 13.12 11.56 23.30
C THR A 238 14.56 11.80 23.69
N ASP A 239 15.42 10.82 23.45
CA ASP A 239 16.80 10.84 23.94
C ASP A 239 17.79 11.23 22.82
N TYR A 240 17.52 10.78 21.60
CA TYR A 240 18.42 11.00 20.47
C TYR A 240 17.95 12.11 19.52
N GLY A 241 16.77 12.68 19.72
CA GLY A 241 16.28 13.85 18.99
C GLY A 241 16.07 13.61 17.50
N MET A 242 15.73 12.38 17.09
CA MET A 242 15.39 12.12 15.70
C MET A 242 14.10 12.87 15.33
N PRO A 243 13.97 13.36 14.07
CA PRO A 243 12.83 14.17 13.68
C PRO A 243 11.54 13.34 13.63
N THR A 244 10.44 13.94 14.06
CA THR A 244 9.10 13.35 14.01
C THR A 244 8.32 13.75 12.77
N GLU A 245 8.70 14.85 12.11
CA GLU A 245 8.06 15.35 10.90
C GLU A 245 9.11 15.78 9.87
N TYR A 246 9.06 15.22 8.68
CA TYR A 246 9.97 15.55 7.59
C TYR A 246 9.47 15.01 6.25
N ASP A 247 9.93 15.63 5.16
CA ASP A 247 9.83 15.07 3.81
C ASP A 247 11.14 14.33 3.51
N PHE A 248 11.10 12.98 3.61
CA PHE A 248 12.27 12.15 3.40
C PHE A 248 12.86 12.34 2.01
N VAL A 249 12.04 12.31 0.96
CA VAL A 249 12.51 12.39 -0.43
C VAL A 249 13.26 13.69 -0.68
N SER A 250 12.68 14.82 -0.29
CA SER A 250 13.31 16.12 -0.46
C SER A 250 14.60 16.26 0.34
N ARG A 251 14.61 15.81 1.60
CA ARG A 251 15.79 15.90 2.47
C ARG A 251 16.89 14.92 2.11
N PHE A 252 16.55 13.73 1.63
CA PHE A 252 17.51 12.78 1.12
C PHE A 252 18.19 13.30 -0.15
N ARG A 253 17.41 13.81 -1.12
CA ARG A 253 17.94 14.42 -2.34
C ARG A 253 18.86 15.61 -2.09
N SER A 254 18.51 16.47 -1.11
CA SER A 254 19.33 17.62 -0.72
C SER A 254 20.54 17.26 0.14
N GLY A 255 20.66 16.03 0.62
CA GLY A 255 21.74 15.59 1.50
C GLY A 255 21.52 15.93 2.97
N GLN A 256 20.43 16.56 3.33
CA GLN A 256 20.11 16.88 4.74
C GLN A 256 19.75 15.65 5.58
N MET A 257 19.39 14.55 4.92
CA MET A 257 19.02 13.28 5.56
C MET A 257 19.71 12.14 4.81
N PRO A 258 21.05 11.97 5.01
CA PRO A 258 21.85 11.05 4.23
C PRO A 258 21.59 9.57 4.53
N ILE A 259 20.90 9.26 5.62
CA ILE A 259 20.46 7.93 6.00
C ILE A 259 18.98 8.02 6.37
N GLY A 260 18.18 7.05 5.91
CA GLY A 260 16.80 6.97 6.33
C GLY A 260 16.16 5.63 6.03
N ILE A 261 15.16 5.27 6.84
CA ILE A 261 14.35 4.08 6.67
C ILE A 261 13.00 4.51 6.10
N ALA A 262 12.67 3.94 4.96
CA ALA A 262 11.42 4.21 4.26
C ALA A 262 10.96 2.97 3.47
N ALA A 263 9.72 2.98 3.00
CA ALA A 263 9.20 1.91 2.16
C ALA A 263 10.05 1.74 0.89
N TYR A 264 10.26 0.51 0.46
CA TYR A 264 11.05 0.19 -0.74
C TYR A 264 10.55 0.94 -1.99
N SER A 265 9.25 1.15 -2.11
CA SER A 265 8.65 1.91 -3.21
C SER A 265 9.18 3.35 -3.34
N THR A 266 9.74 3.91 -2.27
CA THR A 266 10.39 5.24 -2.26
C THR A 266 11.58 5.31 -3.24
N TYR A 267 12.20 4.16 -3.55
CA TYR A 267 13.26 4.07 -4.56
C TYR A 267 12.89 4.72 -5.90
N ASN A 268 11.62 4.59 -6.31
CA ASN A 268 11.14 5.17 -7.58
C ASN A 268 11.12 6.71 -7.59
N THR A 269 11.24 7.32 -6.43
CA THR A 269 11.19 8.78 -6.24
C THR A 269 12.51 9.37 -5.75
N LEU A 270 13.51 8.56 -5.40
CA LEU A 270 14.85 8.99 -5.00
C LEU A 270 15.77 9.08 -6.22
#